data_3056a2f6c8130a4533848a985d7705be
#
_entry.id   3056a2f6c8130a4533848a985d7705be
#
_cell.length_a   1.000
_cell.length_b   1.000
_cell.length_c   1.000
_cell.angle_alpha   90.00
_cell.angle_beta   90.00
_cell.angle_gamma   90.00
#
_symmetry.space_group_name_H-M   'P 1'
#
loop_
_entity.id
_entity.type
_entity.pdbx_description
1 polymer ?
#
loop_
_entity_poly.entity_id
_entity_poly.type
_entity_poly.pdbx_seq_one_letter_code
_entity_poly.pdbx_strand_id
1 'polypeptide(L)'
;MPSVAIHCKASMSDGMGHIYRQINLANELRKKGWEIFFYIPNFAPAIDLLSQSNFTSVIMGPQSHVTEYFKKKFDVAILDIQDTTESLIFSIQKCTRYIVSFEDLGAGRNHVDLLIDCNLAPSKIKNLPSSTRGLFGTDYSVLHPDFAYYHAESKNFGTCLQSVLISMGATDPKNMTLPLTNFILHEKHELKLTVLIGHNTKITHALNQLSRQFKLLDIRGPVSNMAQMLWGHDVVICSGGVTLHETISVGTPAFVINQVEHQQTKARFVEKSGAAINLGMGIQYDVQKLREALNFKQNVLELMSLKAKQLIDGHGLYRIIDAMNKLMKL
;
A
#
# COMPACT_ATOMS: atom_id res chain seq x y z
N MET A 1 9.74 24.12 15.34
CA MET A 1 9.35 22.76 14.94
C MET A 1 8.75 22.85 13.55
N PRO A 2 9.24 22.05 12.60
CA PRO A 2 8.63 22.03 11.28
C PRO A 2 7.19 21.52 11.36
N SER A 3 6.32 22.01 10.48
CA SER A 3 4.91 21.66 10.43
C SER A 3 4.52 21.11 9.06
N VAL A 4 3.69 20.07 9.05
CA VAL A 4 3.23 19.44 7.82
C VAL A 4 1.72 19.30 7.78
N ALA A 5 1.13 19.71 6.66
CA ALA A 5 -0.25 19.40 6.29
C ALA A 5 -0.27 18.20 5.35
N ILE A 6 -0.93 17.11 5.74
CA ILE A 6 -1.07 15.90 4.93
C ILE A 6 -2.49 15.81 4.41
N HIS A 7 -2.66 15.98 3.11
CA HIS A 7 -3.93 15.80 2.44
C HIS A 7 -3.90 14.48 1.66
N CYS A 8 -4.72 13.52 2.10
CA CYS A 8 -4.82 12.22 1.44
C CYS A 8 -6.27 11.77 1.31
N LYS A 9 -6.54 11.02 0.24
CA LYS A 9 -7.85 10.46 -0.02
C LYS A 9 -8.06 9.13 0.68
N ALA A 10 -9.32 8.86 1.00
CA ALA A 10 -9.80 7.58 1.47
C ALA A 10 -11.28 7.44 1.16
N SER A 11 -11.68 6.29 0.66
CA SER A 11 -13.08 5.95 0.37
C SER A 11 -13.23 4.43 0.23
N MET A 12 -14.45 3.95 0.06
CA MET A 12 -14.67 2.53 -0.26
C MET A 12 -14.03 2.13 -1.59
N SER A 13 -13.98 3.03 -2.58
CA SER A 13 -13.38 2.76 -3.90
C SER A 13 -11.87 2.96 -3.93
N ASP A 14 -11.35 4.02 -3.29
CA ASP A 14 -9.91 4.30 -3.24
C ASP A 14 -9.16 3.39 -2.25
N GLY A 15 -9.89 2.84 -1.28
CA GLY A 15 -9.30 2.05 -0.20
C GLY A 15 -8.67 2.89 0.89
N MET A 16 -7.85 2.25 1.71
CA MET A 16 -7.16 2.83 2.87
C MET A 16 -5.65 2.96 2.68
N GLY A 17 -5.12 2.56 1.53
CA GLY A 17 -3.66 2.50 1.28
C GLY A 17 -2.96 3.85 1.45
N HIS A 18 -3.57 4.93 0.97
CA HIS A 18 -3.06 6.29 1.11
C HIS A 18 -2.93 6.71 2.59
N ILE A 19 -3.96 6.44 3.40
CA ILE A 19 -3.96 6.75 4.84
C ILE A 19 -2.88 5.95 5.56
N TYR A 20 -2.78 4.62 5.34
CA TYR A 20 -1.78 3.78 6.00
C TYR A 20 -0.35 4.25 5.69
N ARG A 21 -0.03 4.52 4.42
CA ARG A 21 1.31 4.98 4.07
C ARG A 21 1.62 6.36 4.66
N GLN A 22 0.65 7.26 4.70
CA GLN A 22 0.88 8.59 5.28
C GLN A 22 0.97 8.54 6.82
N ILE A 23 0.28 7.63 7.50
CA ILE A 23 0.48 7.38 8.92
C ILE A 23 1.89 6.87 9.21
N ASN A 24 2.42 5.97 8.39
CA ASN A 24 3.79 5.48 8.53
C ASN A 24 4.80 6.64 8.43
N LEU A 25 4.67 7.48 7.40
CA LEU A 25 5.51 8.66 7.22
C LEU A 25 5.36 9.65 8.37
N ALA A 26 4.13 9.95 8.76
CA ALA A 26 3.80 10.88 9.84
C ALA A 26 4.36 10.43 11.20
N ASN A 27 4.33 9.14 11.51
CA ASN A 27 4.92 8.60 12.73
C ASN A 27 6.43 8.87 12.81
N GLU A 28 7.17 8.66 11.72
CA GLU A 28 8.61 8.92 11.70
C GLU A 28 8.93 10.43 11.70
N LEU A 29 8.13 11.25 11.03
CA LEU A 29 8.25 12.71 11.11
C LEU A 29 7.98 13.21 12.53
N ARG A 30 6.95 12.67 13.21
CA ARG A 30 6.63 13.01 14.61
C ARG A 30 7.77 12.65 15.57
N LYS A 31 8.44 11.50 15.40
CA LYS A 31 9.64 11.13 16.17
C LYS A 31 10.79 12.14 15.99
N LYS A 32 10.83 12.81 14.84
CA LYS A 32 11.79 13.87 14.52
C LYS A 32 11.33 15.28 14.95
N GLY A 33 10.24 15.37 15.70
CA GLY A 33 9.73 16.63 16.26
C GLY A 33 8.87 17.46 15.31
N TRP A 34 8.31 16.86 14.26
CA TRP A 34 7.39 17.56 13.36
C TRP A 34 5.98 17.67 13.95
N GLU A 35 5.30 18.78 13.70
CA GLU A 35 3.88 18.97 13.98
C GLU A 35 3.06 18.51 12.78
N ILE A 36 2.12 17.56 12.99
CA ILE A 36 1.42 16.84 11.91
C ILE A 36 -0.06 17.16 11.92
N PHE A 37 -0.63 17.48 10.78
CA PHE A 37 -2.06 17.72 10.57
C PHE A 37 -2.56 16.95 9.37
N PHE A 38 -3.60 16.12 9.57
CA PHE A 38 -4.25 15.41 8.50
C PHE A 38 -5.51 16.14 8.02
N TYR A 39 -5.69 16.20 6.71
CA TYR A 39 -6.86 16.76 6.01
C TYR A 39 -7.44 15.65 5.13
N ILE A 40 -8.60 15.12 5.51
CA ILE A 40 -9.16 13.91 4.90
C ILE A 40 -10.64 14.07 4.58
N PRO A 41 -11.18 13.34 3.59
CA PRO A 41 -12.62 13.27 3.37
C PRO A 41 -13.34 12.61 4.56
N ASN A 42 -14.65 12.82 4.65
CA ASN A 42 -15.50 12.19 5.66
C ASN A 42 -15.65 10.68 5.37
N PHE A 43 -14.72 9.89 5.88
CA PHE A 43 -14.70 8.43 5.77
C PHE A 43 -14.36 7.81 7.13
N ALA A 44 -15.37 7.26 7.80
CA ALA A 44 -15.25 6.80 9.19
C ALA A 44 -14.04 5.87 9.45
N PRO A 45 -13.73 4.85 8.61
CA PRO A 45 -12.56 4.00 8.85
C PRO A 45 -11.23 4.77 8.86
N ALA A 46 -11.10 5.83 8.07
CA ALA A 46 -9.88 6.66 8.04
C ALA A 46 -9.80 7.56 9.28
N ILE A 47 -10.93 8.13 9.71
CA ILE A 47 -11.04 8.95 10.90
C ILE A 47 -10.67 8.14 12.15
N ASP A 48 -11.24 6.94 12.29
CA ASP A 48 -10.98 6.03 13.41
C ASP A 48 -9.52 5.61 13.46
N LEU A 49 -8.92 5.28 12.31
CA LEU A 49 -7.51 4.88 12.22
C LEU A 49 -6.57 6.02 12.63
N LEU A 50 -6.83 7.26 12.19
CA LEU A 50 -6.04 8.42 12.57
C LEU A 50 -6.17 8.73 14.06
N SER A 51 -7.38 8.62 14.62
CA SER A 51 -7.62 8.78 16.06
C SER A 51 -6.87 7.74 16.89
N GLN A 52 -6.92 6.46 16.49
CA GLN A 52 -6.17 5.37 17.14
C GLN A 52 -4.65 5.57 17.05
N SER A 53 -4.19 6.22 15.99
CA SER A 53 -2.78 6.58 15.78
C SER A 53 -2.36 7.88 16.47
N ASN A 54 -3.26 8.49 17.24
CA ASN A 54 -3.07 9.78 17.94
C ASN A 54 -2.69 10.92 16.99
N PHE A 55 -3.34 11.00 15.83
CA PHE A 55 -3.23 12.14 14.92
C PHE A 55 -4.50 12.97 14.90
N THR A 56 -4.33 14.30 14.93
CA THR A 56 -5.42 15.22 14.68
C THR A 56 -5.78 15.24 13.21
N SER A 57 -7.07 15.03 12.90
CA SER A 57 -7.58 15.15 11.54
C SER A 57 -8.63 16.23 11.42
N VAL A 58 -8.61 16.94 10.29
CA VAL A 58 -9.64 17.86 9.85
C VAL A 58 -10.46 17.18 8.76
N ILE A 59 -11.74 17.03 8.98
CA ILE A 59 -12.68 16.43 8.03
C ILE A 59 -13.11 17.51 7.03
N MET A 60 -12.84 17.25 5.76
CA MET A 60 -13.20 18.15 4.67
C MET A 60 -14.56 17.81 4.08
N GLY A 61 -15.31 18.85 3.70
CA GLY A 61 -16.56 18.68 2.96
C GLY A 61 -16.33 18.16 1.53
N PRO A 62 -17.37 17.58 0.90
CA PRO A 62 -17.33 17.23 -0.51
C PRO A 62 -17.02 18.47 -1.37
N GLN A 63 -16.14 18.33 -2.35
CA GLN A 63 -15.73 19.41 -3.28
C GLN A 63 -15.02 20.60 -2.65
N SER A 64 -14.66 20.58 -1.37
CA SER A 64 -13.89 21.62 -0.71
C SER A 64 -12.42 21.59 -1.08
N HIS A 65 -11.79 22.75 -1.22
CA HIS A 65 -10.34 22.85 -1.35
C HIS A 65 -9.65 22.74 0.01
N VAL A 66 -8.58 21.95 0.10
CA VAL A 66 -7.86 21.75 1.37
C VAL A 66 -7.38 23.06 2.00
N THR A 67 -7.07 24.06 1.17
CA THR A 67 -6.62 25.38 1.63
C THR A 67 -7.66 26.17 2.43
N GLU A 68 -8.95 25.88 2.26
CA GLU A 68 -10.04 26.48 3.02
C GLU A 68 -10.00 26.07 4.51
N TYR A 69 -9.35 24.94 4.80
CA TYR A 69 -9.21 24.40 6.15
C TYR A 69 -7.89 24.75 6.82
N PHE A 70 -6.92 25.35 6.08
CA PHE A 70 -5.62 25.74 6.64
C PHE A 70 -5.77 26.94 7.56
N LYS A 71 -5.60 26.69 8.87
CA LYS A 71 -5.66 27.75 9.90
C LYS A 71 -4.34 28.48 10.11
N LYS A 72 -3.23 28.01 9.48
CA LYS A 72 -1.88 28.57 9.54
C LYS A 72 -1.11 28.25 8.28
N LYS A 73 0.04 28.89 8.12
CA LYS A 73 1.03 28.47 7.11
C LYS A 73 1.77 27.23 7.60
N PHE A 74 2.08 26.34 6.66
CA PHE A 74 2.85 25.13 6.91
C PHE A 74 4.22 25.19 6.24
N ASP A 75 5.20 24.46 6.80
CA ASP A 75 6.50 24.32 6.14
C ASP A 75 6.37 23.40 4.92
N VAL A 76 5.58 22.30 5.04
CA VAL A 76 5.36 21.35 3.96
C VAL A 76 3.87 21.00 3.82
N ALA A 77 3.38 20.91 2.59
CA ALA A 77 2.15 20.19 2.28
C ALA A 77 2.48 18.86 1.60
N ILE A 78 1.94 17.76 2.10
CA ILE A 78 2.00 16.45 1.46
C ILE A 78 0.65 16.15 0.83
N LEU A 79 0.64 15.86 -0.46
CA LEU A 79 -0.55 15.55 -1.25
C LEU A 79 -0.51 14.09 -1.69
N ASP A 80 -1.47 13.32 -1.27
CA ASP A 80 -1.61 11.91 -1.61
C ASP A 80 -3.03 11.64 -2.13
N ILE A 81 -3.37 12.35 -3.22
CA ILE A 81 -4.73 12.40 -3.79
C ILE A 81 -4.79 11.98 -5.26
N GLN A 82 -3.67 11.61 -5.85
CA GLN A 82 -3.49 11.02 -7.18
C GLN A 82 -3.60 11.99 -8.36
N ASP A 83 -4.58 12.90 -8.37
CA ASP A 83 -4.78 13.85 -9.47
C ASP A 83 -4.85 15.27 -8.92
N THR A 84 -3.76 16.03 -9.04
CA THR A 84 -3.75 17.44 -8.67
C THR A 84 -3.94 18.33 -9.89
N THR A 85 -4.63 19.44 -9.70
CA THR A 85 -4.73 20.50 -10.70
C THR A 85 -3.69 21.58 -10.43
N GLU A 86 -3.28 22.33 -11.46
CA GLU A 86 -2.39 23.48 -11.30
C GLU A 86 -2.97 24.52 -10.34
N SER A 87 -4.30 24.78 -10.45
CA SER A 87 -4.99 25.75 -9.58
C SER A 87 -4.93 25.34 -8.11
N LEU A 88 -5.05 24.04 -7.80
CA LEU A 88 -4.89 23.52 -6.45
C LEU A 88 -3.46 23.76 -5.93
N ILE A 89 -2.45 23.42 -6.73
CA ILE A 89 -1.05 23.62 -6.34
C ILE A 89 -0.74 25.09 -6.11
N PHE A 90 -1.16 26.00 -7.02
CA PHE A 90 -0.95 27.44 -6.85
C PHE A 90 -1.68 28.01 -5.62
N SER A 91 -2.81 27.42 -5.24
CA SER A 91 -3.50 27.80 -4.00
C SER A 91 -2.72 27.34 -2.76
N ILE A 92 -2.16 26.12 -2.78
CA ILE A 92 -1.38 25.55 -1.68
C ILE A 92 -0.04 26.29 -1.53
N GLN A 93 0.62 26.70 -2.60
CA GLN A 93 1.87 27.50 -2.56
C GLN A 93 1.74 28.81 -1.78
N LYS A 94 0.53 29.40 -1.70
CA LYS A 94 0.28 30.59 -0.89
C LYS A 94 0.29 30.32 0.61
N CYS A 95 0.06 29.06 0.99
CA CYS A 95 -0.12 28.60 2.38
C CYS A 95 1.00 27.71 2.89
N THR A 96 1.89 27.25 2.02
CA THR A 96 2.99 26.34 2.37
C THR A 96 4.30 26.76 1.71
N ARG A 97 5.42 26.37 2.33
CA ARG A 97 6.75 26.67 1.79
C ARG A 97 7.17 25.64 0.73
N TYR A 98 6.86 24.36 0.95
CA TYR A 98 7.20 23.27 0.05
C TYR A 98 6.00 22.34 -0.16
N ILE A 99 5.91 21.74 -1.33
CA ILE A 99 4.87 20.79 -1.70
C ILE A 99 5.51 19.46 -2.12
N VAL A 100 5.06 18.38 -1.48
CA VAL A 100 5.42 16.99 -1.80
C VAL A 100 4.19 16.28 -2.33
N SER A 101 4.24 15.70 -3.52
CA SER A 101 3.11 14.95 -4.08
C SER A 101 3.47 13.47 -4.28
N PHE A 102 2.50 12.60 -3.98
CA PHE A 102 2.63 11.16 -4.10
C PHE A 102 1.79 10.62 -5.26
N GLU A 103 2.45 9.86 -6.17
CA GLU A 103 1.79 9.13 -7.27
C GLU A 103 0.81 10.02 -8.07
N ASP A 104 1.17 11.26 -8.25
CA ASP A 104 0.35 12.28 -8.87
C ASP A 104 0.37 12.15 -10.40
N LEU A 105 -0.79 11.96 -10.98
CA LEU A 105 -1.01 11.84 -12.42
C LEU A 105 -1.53 13.12 -13.05
N GLY A 106 -1.94 14.10 -12.22
CA GLY A 106 -2.52 15.36 -12.64
C GLY A 106 -1.50 16.37 -13.15
N ALA A 107 -1.98 17.46 -13.76
CA ALA A 107 -1.13 18.53 -14.29
C ALA A 107 -0.37 19.29 -13.18
N GLY A 108 -0.93 19.33 -11.97
CA GLY A 108 -0.32 20.00 -10.82
C GLY A 108 1.03 19.43 -10.42
N ARG A 109 1.32 18.14 -10.72
CA ARG A 109 2.61 17.50 -10.43
C ARG A 109 3.83 18.22 -10.98
N ASN A 110 3.65 19.04 -12.01
CA ASN A 110 4.73 19.83 -12.62
C ASN A 110 5.10 21.09 -11.81
N HIS A 111 4.35 21.42 -10.78
CA HIS A 111 4.50 22.61 -9.95
C HIS A 111 4.77 22.30 -8.48
N VAL A 112 5.08 21.04 -8.15
CA VAL A 112 5.48 20.63 -6.80
C VAL A 112 7.00 20.63 -6.64
N ASP A 113 7.51 20.72 -5.41
CA ASP A 113 8.94 20.69 -5.13
C ASP A 113 9.51 19.28 -5.17
N LEU A 114 8.71 18.29 -4.72
CA LEU A 114 9.10 16.88 -4.67
C LEU A 114 7.95 15.99 -5.15
N LEU A 115 8.19 15.23 -6.22
CA LEU A 115 7.26 14.23 -6.72
C LEU A 115 7.79 12.83 -6.39
N ILE A 116 6.98 12.02 -5.71
CA ILE A 116 7.32 10.66 -5.30
C ILE A 116 6.38 9.68 -5.99
N ASP A 117 6.93 8.73 -6.76
CA ASP A 117 6.13 7.68 -7.38
C ASP A 117 6.85 6.34 -7.37
N CYS A 118 6.48 5.50 -6.41
CA CYS A 118 7.06 4.17 -6.24
C CYS A 118 6.60 3.14 -7.29
N ASN A 119 5.65 3.49 -8.16
CA ASN A 119 5.12 2.61 -9.20
C ASN A 119 5.80 2.82 -10.55
N LEU A 120 6.49 3.94 -10.75
CA LEU A 120 7.11 4.31 -12.00
C LEU A 120 8.61 3.98 -12.00
N ALA A 121 9.07 3.34 -13.07
CA ALA A 121 10.50 3.26 -13.33
C ALA A 121 11.04 4.65 -13.70
N PRO A 122 12.24 5.05 -13.22
CA PRO A 122 12.85 6.36 -13.51
C PRO A 122 12.89 6.69 -15.01
N SER A 123 13.06 5.68 -15.86
CA SER A 123 13.12 5.81 -17.33
C SER A 123 11.77 6.17 -18.00
N LYS A 124 10.66 6.07 -17.27
CA LYS A 124 9.31 6.35 -17.82
C LYS A 124 8.86 7.78 -17.64
N ILE A 125 9.59 8.57 -16.85
CA ILE A 125 9.23 9.95 -16.62
C ILE A 125 9.99 10.83 -17.60
N LYS A 126 9.26 11.31 -18.58
CA LYS A 126 9.75 12.31 -19.51
C LYS A 126 9.29 13.69 -19.03
N ASN A 127 10.22 14.64 -18.99
CA ASN A 127 9.93 16.09 -18.87
C ASN A 127 9.35 16.55 -17.52
N LEU A 128 9.97 16.18 -16.38
CA LEU A 128 9.75 16.98 -15.18
C LEU A 128 10.44 18.35 -15.33
N PRO A 129 9.80 19.45 -14.92
CA PRO A 129 10.47 20.74 -14.81
C PRO A 129 11.70 20.65 -13.91
N SER A 130 12.73 21.43 -14.22
CA SER A 130 13.97 21.49 -13.41
C SER A 130 13.73 21.92 -11.94
N SER A 131 12.60 22.58 -11.68
CA SER A 131 12.15 22.97 -10.34
C SER A 131 11.58 21.81 -9.52
N THR A 132 11.14 20.72 -10.16
CA THR A 132 10.54 19.56 -9.48
C THR A 132 11.56 18.44 -9.35
N ARG A 133 11.90 18.06 -8.12
CA ARG A 133 12.71 16.87 -7.86
C ARG A 133 11.83 15.62 -7.91
N GLY A 134 12.26 14.60 -8.64
CA GLY A 134 11.56 13.31 -8.73
C GLY A 134 12.25 12.20 -7.91
N LEU A 135 11.47 11.41 -7.17
CA LEU A 135 11.89 10.18 -6.50
C LEU A 135 11.04 9.03 -7.05
N PHE A 136 11.63 8.18 -7.87
CA PHE A 136 10.90 7.19 -8.64
C PHE A 136 11.41 5.79 -8.40
N GLY A 137 10.48 4.83 -8.41
CA GLY A 137 10.76 3.42 -8.26
C GLY A 137 10.51 2.89 -6.85
N THR A 138 10.60 1.59 -6.74
CA THR A 138 10.27 0.82 -5.54
C THR A 138 11.12 1.14 -4.32
N ASP A 139 12.30 1.73 -4.54
CA ASP A 139 13.18 2.25 -3.47
C ASP A 139 12.52 3.31 -2.59
N TYR A 140 11.44 3.91 -3.06
CA TYR A 140 10.69 4.95 -2.36
C TYR A 140 9.30 4.47 -1.88
N SER A 141 9.11 3.16 -1.75
CA SER A 141 7.89 2.60 -1.16
C SER A 141 7.80 2.95 0.33
N VAL A 142 6.71 3.61 0.72
CA VAL A 142 6.48 3.98 2.12
C VAL A 142 5.85 2.81 2.86
N LEU A 143 6.66 2.10 3.63
CA LEU A 143 6.26 0.97 4.45
C LEU A 143 6.51 1.23 5.94
N HIS A 144 5.83 0.50 6.82
CA HIS A 144 6.13 0.53 8.26
C HIS A 144 7.57 0.02 8.52
N PRO A 145 8.30 0.54 9.52
CA PRO A 145 9.66 0.10 9.82
C PRO A 145 9.84 -1.42 10.02
N ASP A 146 8.83 -2.12 10.50
CA ASP A 146 8.85 -3.58 10.67
C ASP A 146 9.12 -4.32 9.35
N PHE A 147 8.78 -3.73 8.20
CA PHE A 147 9.03 -4.34 6.90
C PHE A 147 10.52 -4.44 6.60
N ALA A 148 11.34 -3.46 7.00
CA ALA A 148 12.79 -3.53 6.89
C ALA A 148 13.38 -4.61 7.81
N TYR A 149 12.82 -4.80 9.02
CA TYR A 149 13.21 -5.87 9.92
C TYR A 149 12.96 -7.25 9.28
N TYR A 150 11.73 -7.54 8.83
CA TYR A 150 11.40 -8.83 8.21
C TYR A 150 12.03 -9.01 6.82
N HIS A 151 12.42 -7.94 6.14
CA HIS A 151 13.24 -8.01 4.93
C HIS A 151 14.60 -8.67 5.21
N ALA A 152 15.24 -8.34 6.34
CA ALA A 152 16.54 -8.89 6.73
C ALA A 152 16.44 -10.37 7.17
N GLU A 153 15.27 -10.80 7.66
CA GLU A 153 15.08 -12.17 8.13
C GLU A 153 15.11 -13.20 6.98
N SER A 154 15.67 -14.36 7.27
CA SER A 154 15.70 -15.49 6.34
C SER A 154 14.31 -16.12 6.23
N LYS A 155 13.90 -16.42 5.01
CA LYS A 155 12.64 -17.12 4.73
C LYS A 155 12.93 -18.51 4.17
N ASN A 156 12.41 -19.53 4.84
CA ASN A 156 12.57 -20.93 4.43
C ASN A 156 11.23 -21.48 3.92
N PHE A 157 11.26 -22.18 2.82
CA PHE A 157 10.10 -22.82 2.23
C PHE A 157 10.18 -24.34 2.41
N GLY A 158 9.03 -24.99 2.62
CA GLY A 158 8.93 -26.44 2.56
C GLY A 158 9.05 -26.97 1.12
N THR A 159 9.08 -28.28 0.96
CA THR A 159 9.19 -28.94 -0.37
C THR A 159 8.06 -28.59 -1.33
N CYS A 160 6.92 -28.17 -0.80
CA CYS A 160 5.76 -27.67 -1.53
C CYS A 160 5.10 -26.54 -0.74
N LEU A 161 4.16 -25.84 -1.36
CA LEU A 161 3.34 -24.79 -0.75
C LEU A 161 2.54 -25.37 0.42
N GLN A 162 2.64 -24.79 1.61
CA GLN A 162 1.99 -25.23 2.84
C GLN A 162 1.02 -24.20 3.41
N SER A 163 1.29 -22.92 3.19
CA SER A 163 0.50 -21.83 3.78
C SER A 163 0.23 -20.69 2.80
N VAL A 164 -1.02 -20.24 2.78
CA VAL A 164 -1.49 -19.12 1.94
C VAL A 164 -2.19 -18.10 2.82
N LEU A 165 -1.87 -16.83 2.60
CA LEU A 165 -2.60 -15.70 3.15
C LEU A 165 -3.42 -15.01 2.06
N ILE A 166 -4.71 -14.78 2.29
CA ILE A 166 -5.55 -13.91 1.46
C ILE A 166 -5.65 -12.55 2.14
N SER A 167 -5.24 -11.49 1.43
CA SER A 167 -5.36 -10.10 1.87
C SER A 167 -5.72 -9.19 0.70
N MET A 168 -7.01 -9.02 0.46
CA MET A 168 -7.53 -8.24 -0.68
C MET A 168 -7.63 -6.74 -0.41
N GLY A 169 -6.99 -6.27 0.68
CA GLY A 169 -7.03 -4.89 1.13
C GLY A 169 -8.17 -4.60 2.10
N ALA A 170 -8.11 -3.43 2.73
CA ALA A 170 -9.02 -3.09 3.83
C ALA A 170 -10.49 -2.98 3.42
N THR A 171 -10.80 -2.66 2.16
CA THR A 171 -12.17 -2.46 1.67
C THR A 171 -12.67 -3.58 0.77
N ASP A 172 -11.78 -4.34 0.13
CA ASP A 172 -12.10 -5.40 -0.85
C ASP A 172 -13.26 -5.01 -1.81
N PRO A 173 -13.09 -3.95 -2.63
CA PRO A 173 -14.20 -3.33 -3.38
C PRO A 173 -14.82 -4.26 -4.44
N LYS A 174 -14.13 -5.32 -4.86
CA LYS A 174 -14.64 -6.33 -5.79
C LYS A 174 -15.15 -7.59 -5.09
N ASN A 175 -15.17 -7.60 -3.73
CA ASN A 175 -15.60 -8.73 -2.90
C ASN A 175 -14.91 -10.06 -3.25
N MET A 176 -13.60 -10.01 -3.50
CA MET A 176 -12.82 -11.16 -3.95
C MET A 176 -12.47 -12.14 -2.83
N THR A 177 -12.45 -11.69 -1.57
CA THR A 177 -12.01 -12.50 -0.43
C THR A 177 -12.78 -13.82 -0.30
N LEU A 178 -14.11 -13.79 -0.30
CA LEU A 178 -14.94 -14.99 -0.11
C LEU A 178 -14.86 -15.97 -1.30
N PRO A 179 -14.98 -15.54 -2.58
CA PRO A 179 -14.79 -16.43 -3.73
C PRO A 179 -13.43 -17.13 -3.76
N LEU A 180 -12.35 -16.39 -3.45
CA LEU A 180 -11.00 -16.95 -3.39
C LEU A 180 -10.84 -17.95 -2.25
N THR A 181 -11.40 -17.66 -1.07
CA THR A 181 -11.40 -18.59 0.05
C THR A 181 -12.06 -19.90 -0.33
N ASN A 182 -13.27 -19.85 -0.90
CA ASN A 182 -13.97 -21.04 -1.36
C ASN A 182 -13.15 -21.82 -2.41
N PHE A 183 -12.61 -21.12 -3.40
CA PHE A 183 -11.80 -21.74 -4.45
C PHE A 183 -10.62 -22.53 -3.85
N ILE A 184 -9.83 -21.90 -2.96
CA ILE A 184 -8.64 -22.55 -2.39
C ILE A 184 -9.03 -23.74 -1.50
N LEU A 185 -10.07 -23.62 -0.68
CA LEU A 185 -10.54 -24.72 0.17
C LEU A 185 -11.00 -25.95 -0.63
N HIS A 186 -11.56 -25.72 -1.83
CA HIS A 186 -11.94 -26.83 -2.70
C HIS A 186 -10.78 -27.43 -3.49
N GLU A 187 -9.83 -26.61 -3.93
CA GLU A 187 -8.68 -27.08 -4.72
C GLU A 187 -7.56 -27.68 -3.85
N LYS A 188 -7.36 -27.15 -2.63
CA LYS A 188 -6.22 -27.44 -1.76
C LYS A 188 -6.61 -27.40 -0.28
N HIS A 189 -7.52 -28.29 0.13
CA HIS A 189 -8.02 -28.34 1.50
C HIS A 189 -6.95 -28.66 2.57
N GLU A 190 -5.78 -29.16 2.16
CA GLU A 190 -4.62 -29.44 3.00
C GLU A 190 -3.76 -28.20 3.29
N LEU A 191 -3.98 -27.09 2.60
CA LEU A 191 -3.24 -25.86 2.84
C LEU A 191 -3.73 -25.14 4.10
N LYS A 192 -2.78 -24.60 4.84
CA LYS A 192 -3.06 -23.62 5.89
C LYS A 192 -3.51 -22.32 5.24
N LEU A 193 -4.78 -21.97 5.34
CA LEU A 193 -5.34 -20.77 4.73
C LEU A 193 -5.66 -19.74 5.82
N THR A 194 -4.99 -18.61 5.77
CA THR A 194 -5.32 -17.43 6.60
C THR A 194 -6.01 -16.40 5.74
N VAL A 195 -7.10 -15.84 6.24
CA VAL A 195 -7.87 -14.79 5.54
C VAL A 195 -7.94 -13.55 6.40
N LEU A 196 -7.39 -12.44 5.91
CA LEU A 196 -7.54 -11.14 6.55
C LEU A 196 -8.81 -10.45 6.08
N ILE A 197 -9.67 -10.11 7.03
CA ILE A 197 -10.89 -9.32 6.79
C ILE A 197 -10.59 -7.87 7.19
N GLY A 198 -10.78 -6.94 6.25
CA GLY A 198 -10.72 -5.51 6.53
C GLY A 198 -12.06 -4.97 7.06
N HIS A 199 -12.46 -3.81 6.56
CA HIS A 199 -13.72 -3.14 6.99
C HIS A 199 -14.99 -3.73 6.34
N ASN A 200 -14.86 -4.68 5.42
CA ASN A 200 -16.01 -5.35 4.79
C ASN A 200 -16.53 -6.48 5.69
N THR A 201 -17.40 -6.16 6.63
CA THR A 201 -17.98 -7.12 7.58
C THR A 201 -19.07 -8.03 6.98
N LYS A 202 -19.57 -7.72 5.78
CA LYS A 202 -20.66 -8.50 5.15
C LYS A 202 -20.31 -9.96 4.91
N ILE A 203 -19.06 -10.27 4.66
CA ILE A 203 -18.58 -11.63 4.39
C ILE A 203 -18.18 -12.40 5.68
N THR A 204 -18.12 -11.72 6.82
CA THR A 204 -17.61 -12.29 8.09
C THR A 204 -18.42 -13.51 8.52
N HIS A 205 -19.74 -13.47 8.39
CA HIS A 205 -20.60 -14.59 8.77
C HIS A 205 -20.32 -15.83 7.91
N ALA A 206 -20.24 -15.66 6.59
CA ALA A 206 -19.97 -16.76 5.66
C ALA A 206 -18.58 -17.36 5.89
N LEU A 207 -17.55 -16.54 6.10
CA LEU A 207 -16.19 -16.99 6.41
C LEU A 207 -16.13 -17.74 7.73
N ASN A 208 -16.83 -17.27 8.77
CA ASN A 208 -16.91 -17.96 10.06
C ASN A 208 -17.65 -19.31 9.97
N GLN A 209 -18.63 -19.45 9.06
CA GLN A 209 -19.25 -20.74 8.79
C GLN A 209 -18.25 -21.71 8.14
N LEU A 210 -17.44 -21.23 7.17
CA LEU A 210 -16.40 -22.04 6.53
C LEU A 210 -15.32 -22.46 7.54
N SER A 211 -14.88 -21.59 8.44
CA SER A 211 -13.84 -21.92 9.42
C SER A 211 -14.26 -23.02 10.42
N ARG A 212 -15.56 -23.20 10.63
CA ARG A 212 -16.08 -24.35 11.42
C ARG A 212 -16.00 -25.68 10.67
N GLN A 213 -16.00 -25.62 9.33
CA GLN A 213 -15.96 -26.83 8.47
C GLN A 213 -14.51 -27.21 8.11
N PHE A 214 -13.64 -26.21 7.94
CA PHE A 214 -12.26 -26.40 7.50
C PHE A 214 -11.28 -26.01 8.62
N LYS A 215 -10.70 -27.03 9.28
CA LYS A 215 -9.81 -26.82 10.45
C LYS A 215 -8.55 -26.01 10.17
N LEU A 216 -8.09 -25.97 8.92
CA LEU A 216 -6.89 -25.24 8.50
C LEU A 216 -7.21 -23.82 8.01
N LEU A 217 -8.48 -23.38 8.09
CA LEU A 217 -8.90 -22.02 7.78
C LEU A 217 -8.90 -21.16 9.05
N ASP A 218 -8.06 -20.12 9.03
CA ASP A 218 -7.96 -19.10 10.08
C ASP A 218 -8.46 -17.75 9.57
N ILE A 219 -9.47 -17.18 10.23
CA ILE A 219 -10.05 -15.88 9.87
C ILE A 219 -9.59 -14.84 10.87
N ARG A 220 -8.97 -13.77 10.36
CA ARG A 220 -8.44 -12.69 11.19
C ARG A 220 -8.95 -11.33 10.76
N GLY A 221 -9.24 -10.48 11.74
CA GLY A 221 -9.48 -9.05 11.57
C GLY A 221 -8.16 -8.29 11.36
N PRO A 222 -8.18 -6.96 11.59
CA PRO A 222 -6.98 -6.13 11.51
C PRO A 222 -5.87 -6.67 12.43
N VAL A 223 -4.65 -6.72 11.91
CA VAL A 223 -3.48 -7.23 12.63
C VAL A 223 -2.55 -6.08 13.03
N SER A 224 -1.92 -6.21 14.19
CA SER A 224 -1.00 -5.19 14.71
C SER A 224 0.36 -5.19 13.98
N ASN A 225 0.81 -6.34 13.47
CA ASN A 225 2.06 -6.46 12.73
C ASN A 225 1.81 -7.16 11.39
N MET A 226 1.56 -6.34 10.35
CA MET A 226 1.32 -6.83 8.99
C MET A 226 2.57 -7.45 8.38
N ALA A 227 3.76 -6.94 8.68
CA ALA A 227 5.02 -7.46 8.16
C ALA A 227 5.25 -8.91 8.63
N GLN A 228 5.02 -9.19 9.92
CA GLN A 228 5.09 -10.53 10.48
C GLN A 228 4.08 -11.46 9.83
N MET A 229 2.84 -10.97 9.65
CA MET A 229 1.77 -11.76 9.05
C MET A 229 2.11 -12.17 7.61
N LEU A 230 2.60 -11.24 6.80
CA LEU A 230 2.99 -11.51 5.41
C LEU A 230 4.23 -12.41 5.34
N TRP A 231 5.24 -12.15 6.19
CA TRP A 231 6.45 -12.97 6.24
C TRP A 231 6.18 -14.41 6.67
N GLY A 232 5.21 -14.62 7.56
CA GLY A 232 4.88 -15.93 8.14
C GLY A 232 4.16 -16.92 7.19
N HIS A 233 3.85 -16.53 5.95
CA HIS A 233 3.17 -17.39 4.97
C HIS A 233 4.05 -17.64 3.75
N ASP A 234 3.89 -18.78 3.08
CA ASP A 234 4.68 -19.12 1.90
C ASP A 234 4.29 -18.25 0.70
N VAL A 235 3.00 -17.94 0.57
CA VAL A 235 2.44 -17.12 -0.52
C VAL A 235 1.36 -16.20 0.03
N VAL A 236 1.26 -15.01 -0.54
CA VAL A 236 0.14 -14.09 -0.30
C VAL A 236 -0.65 -13.87 -1.58
N ILE A 237 -1.96 -14.08 -1.52
CA ILE A 237 -2.89 -13.64 -2.56
C ILE A 237 -3.39 -12.26 -2.16
N CYS A 238 -3.07 -11.25 -2.97
CA CYS A 238 -3.39 -9.86 -2.65
C CYS A 238 -3.84 -9.05 -3.87
N SER A 239 -4.34 -7.84 -3.60
CA SER A 239 -4.55 -6.85 -4.67
C SER A 239 -3.24 -6.15 -5.05
N GLY A 240 -3.20 -5.54 -6.25
CA GLY A 240 -2.04 -4.77 -6.74
C GLY A 240 -1.83 -3.41 -6.05
N GLY A 241 -2.36 -3.24 -4.83
CA GLY A 241 -2.24 -2.02 -4.03
C GLY A 241 -0.94 -1.96 -3.19
N VAL A 242 -1.02 -1.33 -2.01
CA VAL A 242 0.10 -1.23 -1.06
C VAL A 242 0.52 -2.62 -0.57
N THR A 243 -0.46 -3.52 -0.33
CA THR A 243 -0.20 -4.88 0.17
C THR A 243 0.74 -5.68 -0.75
N LEU A 244 0.74 -5.42 -2.07
CA LEU A 244 1.72 -6.03 -2.97
C LEU A 244 3.16 -5.60 -2.62
N HIS A 245 3.41 -4.30 -2.39
CA HIS A 245 4.73 -3.81 -1.99
C HIS A 245 5.12 -4.32 -0.60
N GLU A 246 4.18 -4.37 0.34
CA GLU A 246 4.37 -4.96 1.66
C GLU A 246 4.80 -6.43 1.55
N THR A 247 4.08 -7.22 0.76
CA THR A 247 4.32 -8.65 0.58
C THR A 247 5.72 -8.92 0.01
N ILE A 248 6.07 -8.24 -1.08
CA ILE A 248 7.37 -8.48 -1.73
C ILE A 248 8.53 -7.94 -0.90
N SER A 249 8.34 -6.88 -0.11
CA SER A 249 9.40 -6.33 0.74
C SER A 249 9.90 -7.32 1.79
N VAL A 250 9.04 -8.19 2.32
CA VAL A 250 9.41 -9.24 3.28
C VAL A 250 9.84 -10.55 2.60
N GLY A 251 10.00 -10.53 1.27
CA GLY A 251 10.43 -11.70 0.50
C GLY A 251 9.35 -12.77 0.36
N THR A 252 8.07 -12.43 0.50
CA THR A 252 7.00 -13.40 0.29
C THR A 252 6.49 -13.32 -1.16
N PRO A 253 6.45 -14.44 -1.90
CA PRO A 253 5.84 -14.52 -3.23
C PRO A 253 4.40 -14.03 -3.22
N ALA A 254 4.01 -13.23 -4.21
CA ALA A 254 2.67 -12.68 -4.32
C ALA A 254 1.91 -13.24 -5.53
N PHE A 255 0.64 -13.63 -5.33
CA PHE A 255 -0.31 -13.90 -6.41
C PHE A 255 -1.31 -12.74 -6.44
N VAL A 256 -1.36 -12.00 -7.54
CA VAL A 256 -2.00 -10.69 -7.58
C VAL A 256 -3.28 -10.73 -8.38
N ILE A 257 -4.40 -10.34 -7.75
CA ILE A 257 -5.68 -10.09 -8.43
C ILE A 257 -6.01 -8.61 -8.27
N ASN A 258 -5.90 -7.85 -9.34
CA ASN A 258 -6.12 -6.42 -9.30
C ASN A 258 -7.60 -6.11 -9.11
N GLN A 259 -7.92 -5.12 -8.30
CA GLN A 259 -9.30 -4.70 -8.05
C GLN A 259 -9.68 -3.42 -8.79
N VAL A 260 -8.70 -2.63 -9.19
CA VAL A 260 -8.87 -1.38 -9.97
C VAL A 260 -7.80 -1.29 -11.03
N GLU A 261 -8.09 -0.58 -12.12
CA GLU A 261 -7.26 -0.58 -13.34
C GLU A 261 -5.81 -0.11 -13.09
N HIS A 262 -5.61 0.95 -12.32
CA HIS A 262 -4.27 1.48 -12.06
C HIS A 262 -3.33 0.48 -11.33
N GLN A 263 -3.87 -0.53 -10.63
CA GLN A 263 -3.08 -1.58 -9.98
C GLN A 263 -2.38 -2.50 -10.98
N GLN A 264 -2.90 -2.64 -12.19
CA GLN A 264 -2.33 -3.54 -13.20
C GLN A 264 -0.90 -3.15 -13.60
N THR A 265 -0.60 -1.86 -13.67
CA THR A 265 0.75 -1.40 -14.04
C THR A 265 1.79 -1.86 -13.02
N LYS A 266 1.47 -1.74 -11.72
CA LYS A 266 2.30 -2.22 -10.63
C LYS A 266 2.44 -3.75 -10.66
N ALA A 267 1.32 -4.46 -10.77
CA ALA A 267 1.32 -5.92 -10.80
C ALA A 267 2.15 -6.49 -11.95
N ARG A 268 2.02 -5.91 -13.16
CA ARG A 268 2.83 -6.30 -14.33
C ARG A 268 4.33 -6.01 -14.14
N PHE A 269 4.68 -4.91 -13.46
CA PHE A 269 6.08 -4.60 -13.17
C PHE A 269 6.68 -5.64 -12.22
N VAL A 270 5.98 -5.98 -11.14
CA VAL A 270 6.45 -6.97 -10.16
C VAL A 270 6.48 -8.37 -10.76
N GLU A 271 5.51 -8.74 -11.62
CA GLU A 271 5.52 -10.01 -12.34
C GLU A 271 6.74 -10.14 -13.27
N LYS A 272 7.06 -9.09 -14.03
CA LYS A 272 8.23 -9.08 -14.92
C LYS A 272 9.56 -9.26 -14.19
N SER A 273 9.64 -8.90 -12.93
CA SER A 273 10.83 -9.14 -12.09
C SER A 273 10.92 -10.59 -11.60
N GLY A 274 9.84 -11.37 -11.71
CA GLY A 274 9.73 -12.72 -11.20
C GLY A 274 9.35 -12.82 -9.73
N ALA A 275 8.93 -11.73 -9.09
CA ALA A 275 8.55 -11.70 -7.67
C ALA A 275 7.07 -12.01 -7.43
N ALA A 276 6.22 -11.93 -8.46
CA ALA A 276 4.79 -12.16 -8.35
C ALA A 276 4.23 -12.88 -9.59
N ILE A 277 3.04 -13.44 -9.42
CA ILE A 277 2.17 -13.93 -10.51
C ILE A 277 0.99 -12.98 -10.62
N ASN A 278 0.84 -12.30 -11.76
CA ASN A 278 -0.33 -11.47 -12.01
C ASN A 278 -1.46 -12.32 -12.60
N LEU A 279 -2.53 -12.46 -11.85
CA LEU A 279 -3.70 -13.28 -12.20
C LEU A 279 -4.79 -12.48 -12.94
N GLY A 280 -4.59 -11.17 -13.15
CA GLY A 280 -5.56 -10.35 -13.87
C GLY A 280 -6.45 -9.49 -12.96
N MET A 281 -7.72 -9.32 -13.35
CA MET A 281 -8.62 -8.30 -12.78
C MET A 281 -9.89 -8.90 -12.19
N GLY A 282 -10.14 -8.63 -10.90
CA GLY A 282 -11.40 -8.94 -10.22
C GLY A 282 -11.86 -10.37 -10.47
N ILE A 283 -13.15 -10.57 -10.67
CA ILE A 283 -13.74 -11.89 -10.86
C ILE A 283 -13.32 -12.59 -12.18
N GLN A 284 -12.77 -11.84 -13.12
CA GLN A 284 -12.24 -12.37 -14.38
C GLN A 284 -10.76 -12.77 -14.29
N TYR A 285 -10.27 -13.02 -13.06
CA TYR A 285 -8.89 -13.48 -12.88
C TYR A 285 -8.66 -14.85 -13.52
N ASP A 286 -7.42 -15.13 -13.89
CA ASP A 286 -7.00 -16.38 -14.51
C ASP A 286 -6.97 -17.52 -13.46
N VAL A 287 -8.08 -18.26 -13.40
CA VAL A 287 -8.28 -19.39 -12.47
C VAL A 287 -7.28 -20.51 -12.75
N GLN A 288 -6.98 -20.78 -14.04
CA GLN A 288 -6.05 -21.85 -14.40
C GLN A 288 -4.62 -21.52 -13.95
N LYS A 289 -4.20 -20.27 -14.18
CA LYS A 289 -2.90 -19.77 -13.71
C LYS A 289 -2.79 -19.81 -12.17
N LEU A 290 -3.87 -19.50 -11.44
CA LEU A 290 -3.90 -19.64 -9.98
C LEU A 290 -3.74 -21.12 -9.57
N ARG A 291 -4.47 -22.03 -10.22
CA ARG A 291 -4.37 -23.49 -9.94
C ARG A 291 -2.95 -24.02 -10.15
N GLU A 292 -2.28 -23.60 -11.21
CA GLU A 292 -0.89 -23.93 -11.49
C GLU A 292 0.05 -23.35 -10.43
N ALA A 293 -0.13 -22.09 -10.04
CA ALA A 293 0.68 -21.43 -9.03
C ALA A 293 0.54 -22.04 -7.63
N LEU A 294 -0.64 -22.56 -7.28
CA LEU A 294 -0.86 -23.30 -6.02
C LEU A 294 -0.11 -24.67 -5.98
N ASN A 295 0.47 -25.10 -7.09
CA ASN A 295 1.30 -26.31 -7.16
C ASN A 295 2.81 -26.01 -7.23
N PHE A 296 3.23 -24.78 -7.00
CA PHE A 296 4.64 -24.42 -7.01
C PHE A 296 5.41 -25.16 -5.94
N LYS A 297 6.59 -25.61 -6.33
CA LYS A 297 7.54 -26.29 -5.45
C LYS A 297 8.51 -25.29 -4.83
N GLN A 298 9.25 -25.74 -3.84
CA GLN A 298 10.23 -24.98 -3.07
C GLN A 298 11.12 -24.07 -3.94
N ASN A 299 11.77 -24.63 -4.94
CA ASN A 299 12.71 -23.91 -5.79
C ASN A 299 12.10 -22.70 -6.52
N VAL A 300 10.81 -22.79 -6.89
CA VAL A 300 10.10 -21.67 -7.53
C VAL A 300 9.81 -20.58 -6.51
N LEU A 301 9.31 -20.97 -5.32
CA LEU A 301 9.01 -20.02 -4.23
C LEU A 301 10.27 -19.32 -3.72
N GLU A 302 11.38 -20.03 -3.58
CA GLU A 302 12.69 -19.46 -3.21
C GLU A 302 13.18 -18.46 -4.23
N LEU A 303 13.09 -18.78 -5.52
CA LEU A 303 13.47 -17.85 -6.58
C LEU A 303 12.60 -16.59 -6.57
N MET A 304 11.28 -16.75 -6.43
CA MET A 304 10.35 -15.61 -6.31
C MET A 304 10.67 -14.76 -5.09
N SER A 305 10.95 -15.37 -3.95
CA SER A 305 11.35 -14.69 -2.71
C SER A 305 12.62 -13.87 -2.88
N LEU A 306 13.64 -14.45 -3.50
CA LEU A 306 14.90 -13.74 -3.80
C LEU A 306 14.65 -12.53 -4.69
N LYS A 307 13.84 -12.69 -5.76
CA LYS A 307 13.47 -11.59 -6.66
C LYS A 307 12.64 -10.52 -5.95
N ALA A 308 11.76 -10.91 -5.04
CA ALA A 308 10.95 -9.99 -4.25
C ALA A 308 11.83 -9.07 -3.38
N LYS A 309 12.78 -9.64 -2.64
CA LYS A 309 13.74 -8.89 -1.79
C LYS A 309 14.63 -7.93 -2.59
N GLN A 310 14.95 -8.23 -3.84
CA GLN A 310 15.73 -7.35 -4.71
C GLN A 310 14.97 -6.08 -5.13
N LEU A 311 13.64 -6.07 -5.02
CA LEU A 311 12.80 -4.95 -5.47
C LEU A 311 12.54 -3.90 -4.41
N ILE A 312 12.31 -4.31 -3.16
CA ILE A 312 11.91 -3.40 -2.07
C ILE A 312 12.63 -3.85 -0.79
N ASP A 313 13.45 -2.97 -0.25
CA ASP A 313 14.25 -3.22 0.96
C ASP A 313 13.62 -2.71 2.27
N GLY A 314 12.42 -2.09 2.19
CA GLY A 314 11.71 -1.54 3.34
C GLY A 314 12.21 -0.19 3.85
N HIS A 315 13.24 0.40 3.25
CA HIS A 315 13.84 1.68 3.69
C HIS A 315 13.34 2.92 2.94
N GLY A 316 12.37 2.80 2.05
CA GLY A 316 11.87 3.90 1.21
C GLY A 316 11.37 5.11 2.00
N LEU A 317 10.69 4.86 3.13
CA LEU A 317 10.23 5.89 4.04
C LEU A 317 11.38 6.80 4.53
N TYR A 318 12.50 6.23 4.92
CA TYR A 318 13.67 7.01 5.39
C TYR A 318 14.33 7.80 4.26
N ARG A 319 14.40 7.25 3.04
CA ARG A 319 14.91 7.96 1.85
C ARG A 319 14.05 9.18 1.52
N ILE A 320 12.73 9.07 1.68
CA ILE A 320 11.80 10.20 1.48
C ILE A 320 12.03 11.27 2.55
N ILE A 321 12.13 10.90 3.82
CA ILE A 321 12.40 11.86 4.90
C ILE A 321 13.73 12.59 4.68
N ASP A 322 14.78 11.88 4.27
CA ASP A 322 16.07 12.50 3.95
C ASP A 322 15.97 13.46 2.77
N ALA A 323 15.16 13.13 1.76
CA ALA A 323 14.92 14.03 0.64
C ALA A 323 14.13 15.28 1.06
N MET A 324 13.15 15.16 1.95
CA MET A 324 12.39 16.27 2.52
C MET A 324 13.32 17.17 3.38
N ASN A 325 14.18 16.59 4.22
CA ASN A 325 15.14 17.35 5.01
C ASN A 325 16.11 18.14 4.12
N LYS A 326 16.62 17.51 3.05
CA LYS A 326 17.48 18.21 2.07
C LYS A 326 16.76 19.35 1.34
N LEU A 327 15.46 19.19 1.04
CA LEU A 327 14.63 20.23 0.44
C LEU A 327 14.52 21.44 1.38
N MET A 328 14.36 21.18 2.67
CA MET A 328 14.22 22.23 3.69
C MET A 328 15.54 22.74 4.24
N LYS A 329 16.69 22.16 3.84
CA LYS A 329 18.03 22.46 4.36
C LYS A 329 18.14 22.22 5.89
N LEU A 330 17.47 21.17 6.37
CA LEU A 330 17.53 20.65 7.76
C LEU A 330 18.61 19.58 7.92
#